data_d22e087330316422b978c67256711403
#
_entry.id   d22e087330316422b978c67256711403
#
_cell.length_a   1.000
_cell.length_b   1.000
_cell.length_c   1.000
_cell.angle_alpha   90.00
_cell.angle_beta   90.00
_cell.angle_gamma   90.00
#
_symmetry.space_group_name_H-M   'P 1'
#
loop_
_entity.id
_entity.type
_entity.pdbx_description
1 polymer ?
#
loop_
_entity_poly.entity_id
_entity_poly.type
_entity_poly.pdbx_seq_one_letter_code
_entity_poly.pdbx_strand_id
1 'polypeptide(L)'
;IRLEVEDKMDKRLLKMLEKEFDIDEDDLFRIPGPLDLTFLMKMYGLDGFDEYKIPKYIPAAVPALMNEDDIFTNIRKGDILLHHPYMTFDPVVQFVQQAAKDPDVLAIKQTLYRVSGNSPIIAALAQAAENGKQVSVLVELKARFDEENNIVWAKMLEKAGCHVIYGLRGLKTHSKITLIVRDEEDGICRYVHL
;
A
#
# COMPACT_ATOMS: atom_id res chain seq x y z
N ILE A 1 -0.92 -14.38 -24.18
CA ILE A 1 0.09 -13.26 -24.08
C ILE A 1 -0.34 -12.21 -25.10
N ARG A 2 -0.11 -10.93 -24.83
CA ARG A 2 -0.35 -9.85 -25.77
C ARG A 2 1.00 -9.25 -26.19
N LEU A 3 1.27 -9.20 -27.48
CA LEU A 3 2.45 -8.54 -28.07
C LEU A 3 2.02 -7.29 -28.83
N GLU A 4 2.48 -6.14 -28.41
CA GLU A 4 2.30 -4.88 -29.13
C GLU A 4 3.63 -4.53 -29.83
N VAL A 5 3.54 -4.22 -31.10
CA VAL A 5 4.69 -3.86 -31.94
C VAL A 5 4.40 -2.61 -32.74
N GLU A 6 5.47 -1.88 -33.10
CA GLU A 6 5.34 -0.78 -34.04
C GLU A 6 4.86 -1.29 -35.41
N ASP A 7 4.06 -0.49 -36.09
CA ASP A 7 3.47 -0.81 -37.38
C ASP A 7 4.50 -1.19 -38.46
N LYS A 8 5.71 -0.59 -38.36
CA LYS A 8 6.80 -0.80 -39.30
C LYS A 8 7.92 -1.71 -38.75
N MET A 9 7.65 -2.48 -37.74
CA MET A 9 8.64 -3.40 -37.18
C MET A 9 9.24 -4.35 -38.24
N ASP A 10 10.55 -4.63 -38.17
CA ASP A 10 11.21 -5.58 -39.04
C ASP A 10 10.58 -6.97 -38.93
N LYS A 11 10.22 -7.56 -40.08
CA LYS A 11 9.50 -8.83 -40.15
C LYS A 11 10.30 -10.02 -39.58
N ARG A 12 11.66 -9.96 -39.62
CA ARG A 12 12.51 -11.02 -39.08
C ARG A 12 12.54 -10.99 -37.58
N LEU A 13 12.61 -9.77 -37.01
CA LEU A 13 12.53 -9.59 -35.56
C LEU A 13 11.15 -10.00 -35.04
N LEU A 14 10.09 -9.63 -35.76
CA LEU A 14 8.74 -10.05 -35.38
C LEU A 14 8.61 -11.58 -35.33
N LYS A 15 9.05 -12.30 -36.38
CA LYS A 15 9.05 -13.77 -36.39
C LYS A 15 9.87 -14.40 -35.27
N MET A 16 10.94 -13.77 -34.87
CA MET A 16 11.72 -14.20 -33.70
C MET A 16 10.89 -14.10 -32.41
N LEU A 17 10.21 -12.97 -32.20
CA LEU A 17 9.37 -12.76 -31.01
C LEU A 17 8.17 -13.69 -30.99
N GLU A 18 7.48 -13.86 -32.13
CA GLU A 18 6.36 -14.79 -32.28
C GLU A 18 6.77 -16.22 -31.87
N LYS A 19 7.94 -16.66 -32.36
CA LYS A 19 8.47 -17.99 -32.05
C LYS A 19 8.93 -18.13 -30.60
N GLU A 20 9.61 -17.11 -30.05
CA GLU A 20 10.18 -17.17 -28.70
C GLU A 20 9.09 -17.13 -27.63
N PHE A 21 8.02 -16.38 -27.87
CA PHE A 21 6.92 -16.22 -26.91
C PHE A 21 5.69 -17.07 -27.24
N ASP A 22 5.75 -17.91 -28.26
CA ASP A 22 4.63 -18.73 -28.72
C ASP A 22 3.35 -17.90 -28.95
N ILE A 23 3.46 -16.89 -29.82
CA ILE A 23 2.44 -15.88 -30.06
C ILE A 23 1.77 -16.14 -31.40
N ASP A 24 0.42 -16.22 -31.38
CA ASP A 24 -0.42 -16.29 -32.55
C ASP A 24 -0.81 -14.89 -33.08
N GLU A 25 -1.36 -14.85 -34.31
CA GLU A 25 -1.82 -13.58 -34.93
C GLU A 25 -2.88 -12.87 -34.09
N ASP A 26 -3.70 -13.59 -33.33
CA ASP A 26 -4.74 -13.06 -32.45
C ASP A 26 -4.16 -12.32 -31.22
N ASP A 27 -2.93 -12.64 -30.85
CA ASP A 27 -2.21 -12.01 -29.75
C ASP A 27 -1.34 -10.83 -30.20
N LEU A 28 -1.18 -10.63 -31.53
CA LEU A 28 -0.32 -9.62 -32.11
C LEU A 28 -1.07 -8.33 -32.47
N PHE A 29 -0.64 -7.21 -31.89
CA PHE A 29 -1.21 -5.89 -32.12
C PHE A 29 -0.20 -4.94 -32.75
N ARG A 30 -0.48 -4.45 -33.96
CA ARG A 30 0.33 -3.42 -34.63
C ARG A 30 -0.19 -2.05 -34.27
N ILE A 31 0.66 -1.26 -33.66
CA ILE A 31 0.29 0.06 -33.11
C ILE A 31 0.91 1.14 -34.02
N PRO A 32 0.09 1.98 -34.67
CA PRO A 32 0.57 3.10 -35.49
C PRO A 32 0.88 4.32 -34.64
N GLY A 33 1.76 4.18 -33.65
CA GLY A 33 2.12 5.24 -32.70
C GLY A 33 3.10 4.75 -31.64
N PRO A 34 3.37 5.55 -30.61
CA PRO A 34 4.26 5.16 -29.53
C PRO A 34 3.69 3.98 -28.74
N LEU A 35 4.50 2.96 -28.51
CA LEU A 35 4.14 1.78 -27.71
C LEU A 35 4.14 2.11 -26.21
N ASP A 36 5.12 2.85 -25.75
CA ASP A 36 5.21 3.30 -24.37
C ASP A 36 4.53 4.66 -24.21
N LEU A 37 3.42 4.68 -23.47
CA LEU A 37 2.66 5.89 -23.15
C LEU A 37 2.99 6.47 -21.77
N THR A 38 3.96 5.90 -21.06
CA THR A 38 4.30 6.35 -19.69
C THR A 38 4.87 7.79 -19.68
N PHE A 39 5.40 8.27 -20.80
CA PHE A 39 5.82 9.66 -20.92
C PHE A 39 4.69 10.67 -20.67
N LEU A 40 3.42 10.30 -20.89
CA LEU A 40 2.27 11.14 -20.61
C LEU A 40 2.15 11.50 -19.12
N MET A 41 2.63 10.64 -18.23
CA MET A 41 2.69 10.95 -16.79
C MET A 41 3.64 12.11 -16.50
N LYS A 42 4.79 12.14 -17.20
CA LYS A 42 5.75 13.24 -17.09
C LYS A 42 5.18 14.52 -17.72
N MET A 43 4.48 14.41 -18.84
CA MET A 43 3.80 15.51 -19.50
C MET A 43 2.72 16.11 -18.60
N TYR A 44 1.92 15.28 -17.92
CA TYR A 44 0.92 15.72 -16.94
C TYR A 44 1.56 16.49 -15.77
N GLY A 45 2.80 16.15 -15.40
CA GLY A 45 3.56 16.79 -14.33
C GLY A 45 4.22 18.14 -14.70
N LEU A 46 4.11 18.61 -15.94
CA LEU A 46 4.72 19.89 -16.35
C LEU A 46 4.11 21.07 -15.58
N ASP A 47 4.98 22.01 -15.18
CA ASP A 47 4.58 23.25 -14.54
C ASP A 47 3.96 24.22 -15.56
N GLY A 48 3.08 25.11 -15.09
CA GLY A 48 2.45 26.13 -15.91
C GLY A 48 1.22 25.66 -16.71
N PHE A 49 0.75 24.43 -16.48
CA PHE A 49 -0.44 23.85 -17.12
C PHE A 49 -1.52 23.45 -16.11
N ASP A 50 -1.53 24.07 -14.93
CA ASP A 50 -2.43 23.68 -13.85
C ASP A 50 -3.91 23.94 -14.17
N GLU A 51 -4.20 24.91 -15.03
CA GLU A 51 -5.56 25.21 -15.53
C GLU A 51 -6.18 24.05 -16.36
N TYR A 52 -5.34 23.18 -16.93
CA TYR A 52 -5.75 22.01 -17.71
C TYR A 52 -5.81 20.73 -16.89
N LYS A 53 -5.47 20.80 -15.58
CA LYS A 53 -5.49 19.67 -14.68
C LYS A 53 -6.76 19.64 -13.84
N ILE A 54 -7.23 18.46 -13.50
CA ILE A 54 -8.32 18.33 -12.54
C ILE A 54 -7.85 18.90 -11.18
N PRO A 55 -8.60 19.81 -10.54
CA PRO A 55 -8.25 20.34 -9.23
C PRO A 55 -8.01 19.22 -8.21
N LYS A 56 -6.96 19.37 -7.40
CA LYS A 56 -6.70 18.41 -6.33
C LYS A 56 -7.87 18.41 -5.34
N TYR A 57 -8.44 17.25 -5.14
CA TYR A 57 -9.44 17.05 -4.11
C TYR A 57 -8.76 17.07 -2.73
N ILE A 58 -9.33 17.79 -1.79
CA ILE A 58 -8.89 17.79 -0.38
C ILE A 58 -9.87 16.91 0.39
N PRO A 59 -9.41 15.75 0.92
CA PRO A 59 -10.28 14.88 1.70
C PRO A 59 -10.83 15.58 2.95
N ALA A 60 -12.09 15.30 3.27
CA ALA A 60 -12.71 15.83 4.47
C ALA A 60 -12.15 15.20 5.74
N ALA A 61 -12.11 15.97 6.82
CA ALA A 61 -11.81 15.42 8.14
C ALA A 61 -12.90 14.44 8.59
N VAL A 62 -12.56 13.53 9.52
CA VAL A 62 -13.48 12.56 10.09
C VAL A 62 -14.12 13.14 11.36
N PRO A 63 -15.41 13.49 11.36
CA PRO A 63 -16.02 14.22 12.49
C PRO A 63 -15.89 13.53 13.85
N ALA A 64 -15.99 12.20 13.87
CA ALA A 64 -15.86 11.39 15.09
C ALA A 64 -14.45 11.46 15.72
N LEU A 65 -13.45 11.95 14.97
CA LEU A 65 -12.03 12.00 15.38
C LEU A 65 -11.50 13.46 15.44
N MET A 66 -12.38 14.46 15.41
CA MET A 66 -11.99 15.86 15.50
C MET A 66 -11.87 16.37 16.94
N ASN A 67 -12.15 15.56 17.94
CA ASN A 67 -11.99 15.87 19.35
C ASN A 67 -10.52 15.65 19.80
N GLU A 68 -10.23 16.04 21.05
CA GLU A 68 -8.90 15.89 21.65
C GLU A 68 -8.64 14.48 22.23
N ASP A 69 -9.65 13.59 22.21
CA ASP A 69 -9.50 12.23 22.71
C ASP A 69 -8.54 11.44 21.84
N ASP A 70 -7.84 10.48 22.46
CA ASP A 70 -7.04 9.51 21.73
C ASP A 70 -7.93 8.61 20.85
N ILE A 71 -7.33 7.99 19.84
CA ILE A 71 -8.09 7.23 18.85
C ILE A 71 -8.77 5.99 19.46
N PHE A 72 -8.16 5.35 20.47
CA PHE A 72 -8.73 4.18 21.13
C PHE A 72 -10.00 4.55 21.91
N THR A 73 -9.96 5.67 22.65
CA THR A 73 -11.13 6.22 23.34
C THR A 73 -12.27 6.52 22.37
N ASN A 74 -11.97 7.07 21.20
CA ASN A 74 -13.00 7.33 20.19
C ASN A 74 -13.61 6.04 19.63
N ILE A 75 -12.79 5.02 19.31
CA ILE A 75 -13.26 3.74 18.79
C ILE A 75 -14.08 3.00 19.86
N ARG A 76 -13.77 3.12 21.14
CA ARG A 76 -14.60 2.55 22.23
C ARG A 76 -16.00 3.13 22.31
N LYS A 77 -16.24 4.33 21.84
CA LYS A 77 -17.58 4.94 21.77
C LYS A 77 -18.46 4.31 20.69
N GLY A 78 -17.87 3.64 19.70
CA GLY A 78 -18.55 2.95 18.61
C GLY A 78 -17.67 2.83 17.37
N ASP A 79 -18.06 1.96 16.46
CA ASP A 79 -17.36 1.76 15.20
C ASP A 79 -17.33 3.05 14.36
N ILE A 80 -16.21 3.30 13.70
CA ILE A 80 -15.99 4.49 12.88
C ILE A 80 -15.84 4.07 11.42
N LEU A 81 -16.78 4.52 10.57
CA LEU A 81 -16.71 4.30 9.13
C LEU A 81 -15.86 5.39 8.47
N LEU A 82 -14.86 4.97 7.70
CA LEU A 82 -14.01 5.83 6.88
C LEU A 82 -14.35 5.63 5.40
N HIS A 83 -14.66 6.71 4.70
CA HIS A 83 -15.01 6.68 3.28
C HIS A 83 -13.86 7.28 2.44
N HIS A 84 -12.86 6.48 2.15
CA HIS A 84 -11.74 6.89 1.29
C HIS A 84 -12.13 6.86 -0.20
N PRO A 85 -11.61 7.76 -1.03
CA PRO A 85 -10.65 8.85 -0.72
C PRO A 85 -11.31 10.16 -0.25
N TYR A 86 -12.62 10.18 0.00
CA TYR A 86 -13.36 11.40 0.33
C TYR A 86 -13.14 11.89 1.76
N MET A 87 -12.82 10.97 2.67
CA MET A 87 -12.29 11.25 4.00
C MET A 87 -10.78 11.04 4.03
N THR A 88 -10.07 11.82 4.88
CA THR A 88 -8.62 11.72 5.03
C THR A 88 -8.19 10.34 5.57
N PHE A 89 -7.00 9.90 5.15
CA PHE A 89 -6.37 8.66 5.63
C PHE A 89 -5.58 8.86 6.94
N ASP A 90 -5.43 10.11 7.38
CA ASP A 90 -4.67 10.45 8.58
C ASP A 90 -5.08 9.67 9.84
N PRO A 91 -6.37 9.40 10.11
CA PRO A 91 -6.77 8.60 11.27
C PRO A 91 -6.18 7.19 11.26
N VAL A 92 -6.05 6.56 10.10
CA VAL A 92 -5.43 5.23 10.00
C VAL A 92 -3.94 5.30 10.32
N VAL A 93 -3.26 6.36 9.87
CA VAL A 93 -1.85 6.60 10.22
C VAL A 93 -1.72 6.86 11.72
N GLN A 94 -2.56 7.72 12.29
CA GLN A 94 -2.58 8.03 13.72
C GLN A 94 -2.84 6.78 14.57
N PHE A 95 -3.74 5.90 14.15
CA PHE A 95 -4.05 4.64 14.80
C PHE A 95 -2.79 3.78 15.02
N VAL A 96 -1.96 3.64 14.00
CA VAL A 96 -0.71 2.87 14.10
C VAL A 96 0.36 3.66 14.87
N GLN A 97 0.45 4.98 14.68
CA GLN A 97 1.42 5.83 15.35
C GLN A 97 1.16 5.94 16.86
N GLN A 98 -0.09 6.05 17.28
CA GLN A 98 -0.46 6.04 18.70
C GLN A 98 -0.17 4.67 19.30
N ALA A 99 -0.57 3.58 18.63
CA ALA A 99 -0.26 2.22 19.07
C ALA A 99 1.25 1.98 19.25
N ALA A 100 2.07 2.54 18.39
CA ALA A 100 3.52 2.39 18.51
C ALA A 100 4.11 3.01 19.80
N LYS A 101 3.47 4.05 20.31
CA LYS A 101 3.95 4.83 21.48
C LYS A 101 3.23 4.46 22.79
N ASP A 102 2.01 3.97 22.70
CA ASP A 102 1.15 3.67 23.84
C ASP A 102 1.71 2.50 24.66
N PRO A 103 2.05 2.69 25.96
CA PRO A 103 2.65 1.66 26.80
C PRO A 103 1.73 0.44 27.00
N ASP A 104 0.42 0.63 26.92
CA ASP A 104 -0.56 -0.44 27.15
C ASP A 104 -0.77 -1.31 25.88
N VAL A 105 -0.24 -0.90 24.72
CA VAL A 105 -0.28 -1.73 23.52
C VAL A 105 0.77 -2.83 23.59
N LEU A 106 0.29 -4.08 23.52
CA LEU A 106 1.10 -5.29 23.60
C LEU A 106 1.60 -5.77 22.24
N ALA A 107 0.71 -5.69 21.23
CA ALA A 107 1.00 -6.24 19.92
C ALA A 107 0.33 -5.46 18.78
N ILE A 108 0.98 -5.46 17.61
CA ILE A 108 0.42 -4.96 16.35
C ILE A 108 0.58 -6.05 15.29
N LYS A 109 -0.51 -6.37 14.58
CA LYS A 109 -0.49 -7.25 13.40
C LYS A 109 -0.98 -6.49 12.18
N GLN A 110 -0.17 -6.46 11.13
CA GLN A 110 -0.42 -5.63 9.94
C GLN A 110 -0.23 -6.43 8.66
N THR A 111 -1.17 -6.29 7.71
CA THR A 111 -0.94 -6.75 6.34
C THR A 111 -0.45 -5.58 5.49
N LEU A 112 0.59 -5.80 4.68
CA LEU A 112 1.13 -4.83 3.74
C LEU A 112 1.06 -5.41 2.32
N TYR A 113 0.41 -4.68 1.43
CA TYR A 113 0.28 -5.05 0.03
C TYR A 113 1.09 -4.11 -0.86
N ARG A 114 0.75 -2.84 -0.89
CA ARG A 114 1.47 -1.78 -1.60
C ARG A 114 1.77 -0.66 -0.63
N VAL A 115 3.03 -0.32 -0.51
CA VAL A 115 3.50 0.72 0.41
C VAL A 115 4.25 1.76 -0.38
N SER A 116 3.78 3.00 -0.36
CA SER A 116 4.53 4.13 -0.93
C SER A 116 5.84 4.37 -0.18
N GLY A 117 6.85 4.88 -0.87
CA GLY A 117 8.10 5.30 -0.25
C GLY A 117 7.85 6.27 0.94
N ASN A 118 8.62 6.17 1.99
CA ASN A 118 8.49 6.98 3.21
C ASN A 118 7.12 6.86 3.91
N SER A 119 6.51 5.67 3.88
CA SER A 119 5.23 5.43 4.55
C SER A 119 5.33 5.66 6.06
N PRO A 120 4.51 6.54 6.65
CA PRO A 120 4.46 6.76 8.09
C PRO A 120 4.02 5.50 8.86
N ILE A 121 3.29 4.59 8.22
CA ILE A 121 2.90 3.30 8.82
C ILE A 121 4.12 2.40 9.01
N ILE A 122 5.00 2.30 8.00
CA ILE A 122 6.23 1.51 8.11
C ILE A 122 7.12 2.04 9.25
N ALA A 123 7.29 3.36 9.32
CA ALA A 123 8.05 3.98 10.40
C ALA A 123 7.43 3.70 11.79
N ALA A 124 6.10 3.76 11.90
CA ALA A 124 5.40 3.47 13.14
C ALA A 124 5.52 2.00 13.56
N LEU A 125 5.45 1.05 12.62
CA LEU A 125 5.64 -0.38 12.91
C LEU A 125 7.07 -0.67 13.39
N ALA A 126 8.09 -0.07 12.76
CA ALA A 126 9.47 -0.18 13.19
C ALA A 126 9.65 0.40 14.62
N GLN A 127 9.11 1.61 14.86
CA GLN A 127 9.13 2.23 16.20
C GLN A 127 8.43 1.37 17.25
N ALA A 128 7.31 0.73 16.91
CA ALA A 128 6.60 -0.15 17.83
C ALA A 128 7.47 -1.34 18.27
N ALA A 129 8.19 -1.97 17.32
CA ALA A 129 9.10 -3.07 17.62
C ALA A 129 10.29 -2.60 18.47
N GLU A 130 10.88 -1.45 18.14
CA GLU A 130 11.96 -0.81 18.94
C GLU A 130 11.49 -0.47 20.36
N ASN A 131 10.22 -0.12 20.55
CA ASN A 131 9.59 0.10 21.86
C ASN A 131 9.22 -1.21 22.59
N GLY A 132 9.64 -2.37 22.08
CA GLY A 132 9.46 -3.67 22.73
C GLY A 132 8.11 -4.32 22.50
N LYS A 133 7.26 -3.80 21.59
CA LYS A 133 5.97 -4.39 21.26
C LYS A 133 6.13 -5.57 20.31
N GLN A 134 5.20 -6.53 20.40
CA GLN A 134 5.17 -7.65 19.47
C GLN A 134 4.57 -7.20 18.12
N VAL A 135 5.40 -7.00 17.11
CA VAL A 135 4.96 -6.57 15.77
C VAL A 135 5.08 -7.72 14.78
N SER A 136 3.94 -8.13 14.20
CA SER A 136 3.90 -9.15 13.14
C SER A 136 3.37 -8.53 11.85
N VAL A 137 4.13 -8.65 10.76
CA VAL A 137 3.78 -8.04 9.48
C VAL A 137 3.72 -9.09 8.38
N LEU A 138 2.59 -9.21 7.72
CA LEU A 138 2.44 -10.05 6.53
C LEU A 138 2.62 -9.18 5.29
N VAL A 139 3.71 -9.40 4.55
CA VAL A 139 4.05 -8.64 3.35
C VAL A 139 3.73 -9.45 2.09
N GLU A 140 2.87 -8.92 1.21
CA GLU A 140 2.65 -9.49 -0.12
C GLU A 140 3.77 -9.05 -1.07
N LEU A 141 4.71 -9.94 -1.37
CA LEU A 141 5.83 -9.63 -2.25
C LEU A 141 5.40 -9.40 -3.70
N LYS A 142 4.41 -10.17 -4.18
CA LYS A 142 3.93 -10.10 -5.57
C LYS A 142 2.91 -8.97 -5.78
N ALA A 143 3.14 -7.82 -5.18
CA ALA A 143 2.37 -6.61 -5.46
C ALA A 143 2.85 -6.02 -6.79
N ARG A 144 2.05 -6.15 -7.86
CA ARG A 144 2.41 -5.72 -9.21
C ARG A 144 2.98 -4.29 -9.22
N PHE A 145 4.19 -4.12 -9.78
CA PHE A 145 4.99 -2.89 -9.89
C PHE A 145 5.66 -2.40 -8.59
N ASP A 146 5.51 -3.09 -7.46
CA ASP A 146 6.07 -2.68 -6.17
C ASP A 146 6.89 -3.80 -5.48
N GLU A 147 7.22 -4.87 -6.20
CA GLU A 147 7.91 -6.03 -5.66
C GLU A 147 9.25 -5.65 -5.02
N GLU A 148 10.04 -4.85 -5.72
CA GLU A 148 11.36 -4.40 -5.23
C GLU A 148 11.24 -3.55 -3.96
N ASN A 149 10.32 -2.60 -3.95
CA ASN A 149 10.05 -1.76 -2.78
C ASN A 149 9.59 -2.59 -1.59
N ASN A 150 8.69 -3.56 -1.80
CA ASN A 150 8.18 -4.40 -0.73
C ASN A 150 9.29 -5.25 -0.09
N ILE A 151 10.29 -5.71 -0.89
CA ILE A 151 11.47 -6.40 -0.36
C ILE A 151 12.31 -5.47 0.52
N VAL A 152 12.50 -4.23 0.11
CA VAL A 152 13.27 -3.23 0.88
C VAL A 152 12.58 -2.95 2.22
N TRP A 153 11.28 -2.71 2.22
CA TRP A 153 10.51 -2.46 3.44
C TRP A 153 10.45 -3.66 4.37
N ALA A 154 10.29 -4.86 3.82
CA ALA A 154 10.31 -6.09 4.60
C ALA A 154 11.63 -6.25 5.37
N LYS A 155 12.77 -6.07 4.69
CA LYS A 155 14.10 -6.12 5.31
C LYS A 155 14.30 -5.03 6.38
N MET A 156 13.76 -3.83 6.15
CA MET A 156 13.83 -2.75 7.13
C MET A 156 13.05 -3.10 8.40
N LEU A 157 11.84 -3.66 8.26
CA LEU A 157 11.01 -4.10 9.38
C LEU A 157 11.66 -5.25 10.15
N GLU A 158 12.24 -6.25 9.46
CA GLU A 158 13.01 -7.32 10.11
C GLU A 158 14.17 -6.76 10.95
N LYS A 159 14.91 -5.81 10.38
CA LYS A 159 16.04 -5.17 11.09
C LYS A 159 15.59 -4.38 12.32
N ALA A 160 14.38 -3.82 12.31
CA ALA A 160 13.78 -3.15 13.46
C ALA A 160 13.23 -4.12 14.52
N GLY A 161 13.25 -5.44 14.27
CA GLY A 161 12.76 -6.46 15.20
C GLY A 161 11.32 -6.91 14.97
N CYS A 162 10.68 -6.53 13.85
CA CYS A 162 9.38 -7.04 13.47
C CYS A 162 9.47 -8.49 13.02
N HIS A 163 8.47 -9.30 13.33
CA HIS A 163 8.28 -10.62 12.74
C HIS A 163 7.62 -10.48 11.37
N VAL A 164 8.39 -10.66 10.29
CA VAL A 164 7.91 -10.51 8.91
C VAL A 164 7.58 -11.87 8.30
N ILE A 165 6.39 -11.96 7.72
CA ILE A 165 5.90 -13.14 7.00
C ILE A 165 5.77 -12.76 5.52
N TYR A 166 6.42 -13.53 4.65
CA TYR A 166 6.46 -13.27 3.21
C TYR A 166 5.35 -14.01 2.45
N GLY A 167 4.12 -13.50 2.60
CA GLY A 167 2.95 -14.06 1.92
C GLY A 167 2.65 -15.53 2.28
N LEU A 168 1.72 -16.12 1.53
CA LEU A 168 1.38 -17.54 1.62
C LEU A 168 1.59 -18.19 0.25
N ARG A 169 2.33 -19.31 0.20
CA ARG A 169 2.60 -20.01 -1.06
C ARG A 169 1.31 -20.46 -1.72
N GLY A 170 1.13 -20.11 -2.99
CA GLY A 170 -0.06 -20.46 -3.77
C GLY A 170 -1.29 -19.58 -3.53
N LEU A 171 -1.21 -18.65 -2.58
CA LEU A 171 -2.27 -17.67 -2.29
C LEU A 171 -1.73 -16.25 -2.46
N LYS A 172 -2.65 -15.31 -2.57
CA LYS A 172 -2.36 -13.88 -2.59
C LYS A 172 -3.00 -13.20 -1.38
N THR A 173 -2.20 -12.46 -0.62
CA THR A 173 -2.69 -11.64 0.48
C THR A 173 -3.24 -10.34 -0.08
N HIS A 174 -4.56 -10.17 -0.08
CA HIS A 174 -5.20 -8.96 -0.59
C HIS A 174 -5.97 -8.16 0.46
N SER A 175 -6.30 -8.73 1.60
CA SER A 175 -6.91 -7.98 2.70
C SER A 175 -5.94 -6.96 3.29
N LYS A 176 -6.46 -5.81 3.74
CA LYS A 176 -5.72 -4.75 4.41
C LYS A 176 -6.23 -4.70 5.84
N ILE A 177 -5.47 -5.28 6.76
CA ILE A 177 -5.88 -5.43 8.15
C ILE A 177 -4.79 -4.85 9.04
N THR A 178 -5.21 -4.03 10.00
CA THR A 178 -4.39 -3.64 11.14
C THR A 178 -5.11 -4.09 12.40
N LEU A 179 -4.51 -4.99 13.16
CA LEU A 179 -5.01 -5.43 14.47
C LEU A 179 -4.05 -4.95 15.55
N ILE A 180 -4.58 -4.21 16.53
CA ILE A 180 -3.86 -3.76 17.70
C ILE A 180 -4.43 -4.46 18.93
N VAL A 181 -3.56 -5.00 19.77
CA VAL A 181 -3.91 -5.65 21.02
C VAL A 181 -3.43 -4.75 22.15
N ARG A 182 -4.36 -4.28 22.96
CA ARG A 182 -4.11 -3.35 24.07
C ARG A 182 -4.58 -3.96 25.39
N ASP A 183 -3.78 -3.80 26.44
CA ASP A 183 -4.14 -4.15 27.80
C ASP A 183 -4.86 -2.96 28.43
N GLU A 184 -6.09 -3.16 28.88
CA GLU A 184 -6.92 -2.10 29.44
C GLU A 184 -7.43 -2.51 30.84
N GLU A 185 -7.99 -1.59 31.59
CA GLU A 185 -8.46 -1.85 32.96
C GLU A 185 -9.48 -3.03 33.05
N ASP A 186 -10.28 -3.20 31.99
CA ASP A 186 -11.29 -4.26 31.88
C ASP A 186 -10.78 -5.51 31.15
N GLY A 187 -9.47 -5.57 30.81
CA GLY A 187 -8.80 -6.70 30.17
C GLY A 187 -8.31 -6.41 28.75
N ILE A 188 -7.94 -7.47 28.03
CA ILE A 188 -7.34 -7.37 26.70
C ILE A 188 -8.37 -6.94 25.65
N CYS A 189 -8.19 -5.73 25.14
CA CYS A 189 -8.96 -5.17 24.05
C CYS A 189 -8.28 -5.37 22.68
N ARG A 190 -9.10 -5.52 21.64
CA ARG A 190 -8.65 -5.65 20.25
C ARG A 190 -9.30 -4.59 19.38
N TYR A 191 -8.46 -3.76 18.78
CA TYR A 191 -8.85 -2.71 17.85
C TYR A 191 -8.47 -3.11 16.45
N VAL A 192 -9.38 -2.97 15.52
CA VAL A 192 -9.18 -3.45 14.13
C VAL A 192 -9.54 -2.36 13.14
N HIS A 193 -8.66 -2.15 12.16
CA HIS A 193 -8.95 -1.43 10.93
C HIS A 193 -9.01 -2.43 9.77
N LEU A 194 -10.09 -2.37 8.98
CA LEU A 194 -10.36 -3.22 7.83
C LEU A 194 -10.48 -2.39 6.55
#